data_4e5f2c1dab200859fe7bd52410735b31
#
_entry.id   4e5f2c1dab200859fe7bd52410735b31
#
_cell.length_a   1.000
_cell.length_b   1.000
_cell.length_c   1.000
_cell.angle_alpha   90.00
_cell.angle_beta   90.00
_cell.angle_gamma   90.00
#
_symmetry.space_group_name_H-M   'P 1'
#
loop_
_entity.id
_entity.type
_entity.pdbx_description
1 polymer ?
#
loop_
_entity_poly.entity_id
_entity_poly.type
_entity_poly.pdbx_seq_one_letter_code
_entity_poly.pdbx_strand_id
1 'polypeptide(L)'
;DADAAGLAEMRFGAGRNKQGVVMMITLGTGIGSALFIDGALVPNTELGHLELRGKEAEKRAAEIVRENKKLSWKKWGSRVDEYLRHVEMLFSPDLFIIGGGISKKATKFFGYLKTRAPIVPAQLLNEAGIVGAAVAAVEAGNAKTGAVKPARRAPAKPSPTVRG
;
A
#
# COMPACT_ATOMS: atom_id res chain seq x y z
N ASP A 1 -1.06 4.38 -10.38
CA ASP A 1 -1.45 3.14 -9.77
C ASP A 1 -0.66 2.92 -8.48
N ALA A 2 -1.37 2.82 -7.34
CA ALA A 2 -0.75 2.74 -6.02
C ALA A 2 -0.02 1.40 -5.81
N ASP A 3 -0.53 0.29 -6.33
CA ASP A 3 0.10 -1.03 -6.22
C ASP A 3 1.45 -1.05 -6.92
N ALA A 4 1.53 -0.52 -8.14
CA ALA A 4 2.78 -0.43 -8.88
C ALA A 4 3.80 0.49 -8.19
N ALA A 5 3.36 1.64 -7.72
CA ALA A 5 4.21 2.56 -6.96
C ALA A 5 4.69 1.93 -5.65
N GLY A 6 3.81 1.23 -4.95
CA GLY A 6 4.12 0.52 -3.72
C GLY A 6 5.14 -0.60 -3.93
N LEU A 7 4.98 -1.43 -4.96
CA LEU A 7 5.95 -2.49 -5.31
C LEU A 7 7.34 -1.91 -5.59
N ALA A 8 7.42 -0.79 -6.31
CA ALA A 8 8.68 -0.12 -6.55
C ALA A 8 9.32 0.38 -5.25
N GLU A 9 8.56 1.04 -4.39
CA GLU A 9 9.04 1.56 -3.11
C GLU A 9 9.48 0.44 -2.15
N MET A 10 8.75 -0.68 -2.11
CA MET A 10 9.13 -1.84 -1.30
C MET A 10 10.42 -2.49 -1.80
N ARG A 11 10.68 -2.48 -3.10
CA ARG A 11 11.85 -3.13 -3.68
C ARG A 11 13.09 -2.24 -3.71
N PHE A 12 12.94 -0.97 -4.02
CA PHE A 12 14.04 -0.06 -4.33
C PHE A 12 14.03 1.26 -3.54
N GLY A 13 12.94 1.58 -2.87
CA GLY A 13 12.72 2.87 -2.23
C GLY A 13 12.57 2.80 -0.72
N ALA A 14 11.67 3.62 -0.19
CA ALA A 14 11.45 3.85 1.24
C ALA A 14 11.00 2.60 2.02
N GLY A 15 10.39 1.62 1.34
CA GLY A 15 9.95 0.35 1.92
C GLY A 15 10.98 -0.77 1.88
N ARG A 16 12.15 -0.55 1.29
CA ARG A 16 13.18 -1.58 1.14
C ARG A 16 13.58 -2.17 2.49
N ASN A 17 13.59 -3.52 2.57
CA ASN A 17 13.91 -4.28 3.78
C ASN A 17 12.98 -4.03 4.98
N LYS A 18 11.80 -3.44 4.75
CA LYS A 18 10.78 -3.29 5.81
C LYS A 18 9.95 -4.55 5.91
N GLN A 19 9.75 -5.00 7.14
CA GLN A 19 8.89 -6.12 7.50
C GLN A 19 7.64 -5.58 8.21
N GLY A 20 6.68 -6.46 8.48
CA GLY A 20 5.41 -6.09 9.09
C GLY A 20 4.44 -5.47 8.09
N VAL A 21 3.55 -4.64 8.59
CA VAL A 21 2.50 -3.98 7.80
C VAL A 21 3.00 -2.65 7.28
N VAL A 22 3.19 -2.53 5.97
CA VAL A 22 3.60 -1.28 5.31
C VAL A 22 2.45 -0.81 4.42
N MET A 23 2.10 0.46 4.53
CA MET A 23 1.06 1.07 3.71
C MET A 23 1.63 2.19 2.84
N MET A 24 1.49 2.04 1.54
CA MET A 24 1.71 3.11 0.57
C MET A 24 0.40 3.86 0.38
N ILE A 25 0.43 5.16 0.54
CA ILE A 25 -0.70 6.06 0.27
C ILE A 25 -0.25 7.09 -0.77
N THR A 26 -0.92 7.12 -1.92
CA THR A 26 -0.67 8.13 -2.94
C THR A 26 -1.72 9.23 -2.86
N LEU A 27 -1.27 10.48 -2.80
CA LEU A 27 -2.12 11.67 -2.75
C LEU A 27 -1.95 12.48 -4.04
N GLY A 28 -3.02 12.53 -4.85
CA GLY A 28 -3.01 13.21 -6.13
C GLY A 28 -4.42 13.70 -6.50
N THR A 29 -4.92 13.34 -7.68
CA THR A 29 -6.32 13.59 -8.10
C THR A 29 -7.33 12.81 -7.25
N GLY A 30 -6.91 11.66 -6.72
CA GLY A 30 -7.61 10.86 -5.73
C GLY A 30 -6.66 10.43 -4.62
N ILE A 31 -7.06 9.43 -3.84
CA ILE A 31 -6.22 8.74 -2.87
C ILE A 31 -6.11 7.27 -3.27
N GLY A 32 -4.92 6.85 -3.68
CA GLY A 32 -4.62 5.42 -3.88
C GLY A 32 -3.98 4.81 -2.65
N SER A 33 -4.14 3.50 -2.49
CA SER A 33 -3.53 2.75 -1.40
C SER A 33 -2.97 1.42 -1.88
N ALA A 34 -1.84 1.00 -1.30
CA ALA A 34 -1.31 -0.35 -1.44
C ALA A 34 -0.85 -0.85 -0.07
N LEU A 35 -1.24 -2.07 0.26
CA LEU A 35 -0.94 -2.72 1.55
C LEU A 35 0.06 -3.84 1.32
N PHE A 36 1.07 -3.89 2.18
CA PHE A 36 2.08 -4.94 2.18
C PHE A 36 2.16 -5.59 3.55
N ILE A 37 2.33 -6.90 3.58
CA ILE A 37 2.60 -7.68 4.78
C ILE A 37 3.88 -8.46 4.53
N ASP A 38 4.92 -8.18 5.31
CA ASP A 38 6.26 -8.79 5.16
C ASP A 38 6.81 -8.71 3.72
N GLY A 39 6.56 -7.57 3.07
CA GLY A 39 6.98 -7.31 1.69
C GLY A 39 6.06 -7.86 0.61
N ALA A 40 5.05 -8.67 0.96
CA ALA A 40 4.07 -9.20 0.01
C ALA A 40 2.88 -8.24 -0.16
N LEU A 41 2.53 -7.93 -1.40
CA LEU A 41 1.37 -7.08 -1.72
C LEU A 41 0.06 -7.79 -1.40
N VAL A 42 -0.81 -7.11 -0.66
CA VAL A 42 -2.24 -7.44 -0.57
C VAL A 42 -2.96 -6.66 -1.67
N PRO A 43 -3.41 -7.33 -2.74
CA PRO A 43 -3.91 -6.64 -3.93
C PRO A 43 -5.27 -5.98 -3.70
N ASN A 44 -5.55 -4.96 -4.53
CA ASN A 44 -6.87 -4.33 -4.65
C ASN A 44 -7.38 -3.66 -3.36
N THR A 45 -6.52 -2.94 -2.66
CA THR A 45 -6.94 -2.11 -1.52
C THR A 45 -7.34 -0.71 -1.99
N GLU A 46 -8.59 -0.33 -1.79
CA GLU A 46 -9.17 0.94 -2.26
C GLU A 46 -9.57 1.83 -1.06
N LEU A 47 -8.60 2.13 -0.20
CA LEU A 47 -8.86 2.86 1.06
C LEU A 47 -9.15 4.35 0.86
N GLY A 48 -8.97 4.90 -0.33
CA GLY A 48 -9.41 6.26 -0.67
C GLY A 48 -10.92 6.44 -0.60
N HIS A 49 -11.68 5.35 -0.76
CA HIS A 49 -13.14 5.34 -0.67
C HIS A 49 -13.69 5.19 0.75
N LEU A 50 -12.84 5.07 1.76
CA LEU A 50 -13.29 5.11 3.17
C LEU A 50 -14.14 6.35 3.43
N GLU A 51 -15.29 6.15 4.05
CA GLU A 51 -16.16 7.26 4.42
C GLU A 51 -15.65 7.95 5.69
N LEU A 52 -15.40 9.24 5.57
CA LEU A 52 -15.04 10.13 6.69
C LEU A 52 -15.98 11.32 6.70
N ARG A 53 -16.73 11.50 7.79
CA ARG A 53 -17.71 12.61 7.95
C ARG A 53 -18.73 12.67 6.80
N GLY A 54 -19.25 11.52 6.38
CA GLY A 54 -20.28 11.41 5.33
C GLY A 54 -19.77 11.63 3.91
N LYS A 55 -18.45 11.55 3.68
CA LYS A 55 -17.82 11.66 2.34
C LYS A 55 -16.65 10.72 2.22
N GLU A 56 -16.41 10.22 1.01
CA GLU A 56 -15.18 9.49 0.71
C GLU A 56 -13.95 10.32 1.09
N ALA A 57 -12.95 9.65 1.64
CA ALA A 57 -11.72 10.29 2.12
C ALA A 57 -11.02 11.09 1.01
N GLU A 58 -10.98 10.58 -0.21
CA GLU A 58 -10.37 11.27 -1.35
C GLU A 58 -11.05 12.61 -1.67
N LYS A 59 -12.37 12.71 -1.53
CA LYS A 59 -13.13 13.97 -1.71
C LYS A 59 -12.84 15.01 -0.63
N ARG A 60 -12.08 14.63 0.39
CA ARG A 60 -11.69 15.50 1.51
C ARG A 60 -10.19 15.79 1.55
N ALA A 61 -9.36 14.78 1.31
CA ALA A 61 -7.93 14.79 1.60
C ALA A 61 -7.01 14.54 0.37
N ALA A 62 -7.53 14.27 -0.83
CA ALA A 62 -6.71 14.25 -2.03
C ALA A 62 -6.02 15.60 -2.28
N GLU A 63 -4.86 15.61 -2.95
CA GLU A 63 -4.13 16.86 -3.25
C GLU A 63 -4.97 17.85 -4.04
N ILE A 64 -5.70 17.37 -5.05
CA ILE A 64 -6.56 18.21 -5.88
C ILE A 64 -7.60 18.98 -5.06
N VAL A 65 -8.06 18.43 -3.93
CA VAL A 65 -9.00 19.13 -3.04
C VAL A 65 -8.33 20.33 -2.37
N ARG A 66 -7.05 20.21 -2.01
CA ARG A 66 -6.27 21.33 -1.47
C ARG A 66 -6.20 22.48 -2.49
N GLU A 67 -5.87 22.13 -3.73
CA GLU A 67 -5.72 23.11 -4.81
C GLU A 67 -7.04 23.79 -5.15
N ASN A 68 -8.08 23.03 -5.43
CA ASN A 68 -9.39 23.55 -5.83
C ASN A 68 -10.04 24.42 -4.75
N LYS A 69 -9.86 24.05 -3.48
CA LYS A 69 -10.41 24.80 -2.32
C LYS A 69 -9.43 25.80 -1.75
N LYS A 70 -8.24 25.96 -2.33
CA LYS A 70 -7.18 26.85 -1.87
C LYS A 70 -6.89 26.69 -0.36
N LEU A 71 -6.86 25.44 0.11
CA LEU A 71 -6.62 25.14 1.52
C LEU A 71 -5.15 25.41 1.88
N SER A 72 -4.93 26.03 3.05
CA SER A 72 -3.60 26.10 3.63
C SER A 72 -3.02 24.69 3.90
N TRP A 73 -1.70 24.58 3.95
CA TRP A 73 -1.03 23.32 4.27
C TRP A 73 -1.47 22.74 5.61
N LYS A 74 -1.65 23.60 6.60
CA LYS A 74 -2.17 23.22 7.93
C LYS A 74 -3.56 22.61 7.82
N LYS A 75 -4.50 23.30 7.13
CA LYS A 75 -5.88 22.85 7.03
C LYS A 75 -6.03 21.56 6.24
N TRP A 76 -5.28 21.44 5.14
CA TRP A 76 -5.25 20.22 4.35
C TRP A 76 -4.50 19.10 5.08
N GLY A 77 -3.34 19.37 5.67
CA GLY A 77 -2.57 18.41 6.47
C GLY A 77 -3.40 17.80 7.61
N SER A 78 -4.26 18.60 8.27
CA SER A 78 -5.18 18.08 9.29
C SER A 78 -6.21 17.09 8.71
N ARG A 79 -6.63 17.25 7.46
CA ARG A 79 -7.53 16.31 6.80
C ARG A 79 -6.81 15.01 6.40
N VAL A 80 -5.57 15.13 5.95
CA VAL A 80 -4.70 13.96 5.68
C VAL A 80 -4.42 13.22 6.98
N ASP A 81 -4.13 13.92 8.07
CA ASP A 81 -3.94 13.32 9.40
C ASP A 81 -5.17 12.53 9.86
N GLU A 82 -6.36 13.12 9.72
CA GLU A 82 -7.62 12.44 10.06
C GLU A 82 -7.77 11.13 9.27
N TYR A 83 -7.48 11.15 7.99
CA TYR A 83 -7.51 9.97 7.13
C TYR A 83 -6.49 8.92 7.55
N LEU A 84 -5.22 9.30 7.68
CA LEU A 84 -4.15 8.36 8.05
C LEU A 84 -4.37 7.74 9.43
N ARG A 85 -4.85 8.49 10.40
CA ARG A 85 -5.18 7.97 11.73
C ARG A 85 -6.37 7.03 11.70
N HIS A 86 -7.34 7.25 10.81
CA HIS A 86 -8.43 6.31 10.61
C HIS A 86 -7.93 4.98 10.01
N VAL A 87 -7.08 5.05 8.99
CA VAL A 87 -6.42 3.88 8.41
C VAL A 87 -5.53 3.18 9.45
N GLU A 88 -4.78 3.93 10.25
CA GLU A 88 -3.94 3.39 11.33
C GLU A 88 -4.77 2.62 12.37
N MET A 89 -5.95 3.12 12.73
CA MET A 89 -6.85 2.45 13.67
C MET A 89 -7.33 1.10 13.12
N LEU A 90 -7.53 0.98 11.81
CA LEU A 90 -8.04 -0.24 11.17
C LEU A 90 -6.95 -1.29 10.90
N PHE A 91 -5.74 -0.86 10.55
CA PHE A 91 -4.68 -1.75 10.04
C PHE A 91 -3.45 -1.82 10.93
N SER A 92 -3.27 -0.87 11.86
CA SER A 92 -2.09 -0.77 12.73
C SER A 92 -0.76 -0.93 11.99
N PRO A 93 -0.49 -0.13 10.93
CA PRO A 93 0.72 -0.30 10.14
C PRO A 93 1.98 0.03 10.94
N ASP A 94 3.10 -0.58 10.53
CA ASP A 94 4.44 -0.31 11.05
C ASP A 94 5.09 0.87 10.32
N LEU A 95 4.61 1.20 9.11
CA LEU A 95 5.14 2.29 8.28
C LEU A 95 4.07 2.80 7.31
N PHE A 96 3.98 4.13 7.18
CA PHE A 96 3.33 4.79 6.05
C PHE A 96 4.37 5.35 5.08
N ILE A 97 4.17 5.09 3.79
CA ILE A 97 4.92 5.73 2.69
C ILE A 97 3.96 6.63 1.94
N ILE A 98 4.24 7.92 1.88
CA ILE A 98 3.39 8.89 1.18
C ILE A 98 3.96 9.17 -0.21
N GLY A 99 3.21 8.79 -1.24
CA GLY A 99 3.54 8.97 -2.64
C GLY A 99 2.63 9.97 -3.36
N GLY A 100 2.76 10.00 -4.68
CA GLY A 100 2.16 11.00 -5.54
C GLY A 100 3.03 12.24 -5.67
N GLY A 101 2.64 13.17 -6.55
CA GLY A 101 3.42 14.40 -6.80
C GLY A 101 3.64 15.25 -5.56
N ILE A 102 2.75 15.17 -4.60
CA ILE A 102 2.79 15.91 -3.34
C ILE A 102 3.93 15.47 -2.42
N SER A 103 4.46 14.26 -2.57
CA SER A 103 5.58 13.77 -1.74
C SER A 103 6.82 14.66 -1.83
N LYS A 104 7.03 15.33 -2.96
CA LYS A 104 8.08 16.36 -3.13
C LYS A 104 7.92 17.57 -2.20
N LYS A 105 6.72 17.76 -1.66
CA LYS A 105 6.37 18.87 -0.75
C LYS A 105 6.12 18.36 0.68
N ALA A 106 6.65 17.20 1.03
CA ALA A 106 6.44 16.54 2.35
C ALA A 106 6.73 17.49 3.52
N THR A 107 7.80 18.29 3.46
CA THR A 107 8.17 19.25 4.50
C THR A 107 7.07 20.30 4.80
N LYS A 108 6.15 20.53 3.87
CA LYS A 108 5.09 21.52 4.04
C LYS A 108 3.91 21.02 4.86
N PHE A 109 3.72 19.69 4.98
CA PHE A 109 2.54 19.15 5.65
C PHE A 109 2.83 18.00 6.62
N PHE A 110 3.97 17.30 6.55
CA PHE A 110 4.30 16.20 7.46
C PHE A 110 4.26 16.63 8.93
N GLY A 111 4.62 17.85 9.24
CA GLY A 111 4.55 18.38 10.61
C GLY A 111 3.14 18.43 11.21
N TYR A 112 2.09 18.29 10.40
CA TYR A 112 0.71 18.24 10.86
C TYR A 112 0.16 16.82 11.02
N LEU A 113 0.94 15.79 10.62
CA LEU A 113 0.56 14.38 10.71
C LEU A 113 0.98 13.84 12.08
N LYS A 114 0.06 13.14 12.76
CA LYS A 114 0.22 12.70 14.17
C LYS A 114 -0.07 11.21 14.34
N THR A 115 0.19 10.41 13.31
CA THR A 115 0.09 8.96 13.43
C THR A 115 1.13 8.42 14.42
N ARG A 116 0.86 7.26 15.01
CA ARG A 116 1.84 6.52 15.84
C ARG A 116 2.90 5.87 14.96
N ALA A 117 2.47 5.29 13.82
CA ALA A 117 3.37 4.73 12.84
C ALA A 117 4.21 5.84 12.19
N PRO A 118 5.50 5.62 11.95
CA PRO A 118 6.34 6.54 11.22
C PRO A 118 5.81 6.78 9.79
N ILE A 119 5.98 7.99 9.30
CA ILE A 119 5.59 8.42 7.95
C ILE A 119 6.83 8.87 7.21
N VAL A 120 7.05 8.35 6.02
CA VAL A 120 8.15 8.75 5.14
C VAL A 120 7.64 9.13 3.75
N PRO A 121 8.29 10.05 3.04
CA PRO A 121 7.97 10.30 1.65
C PRO A 121 8.49 9.17 0.76
N ALA A 122 7.78 8.89 -0.32
CA ALA A 122 8.24 8.01 -1.38
C ALA A 122 9.55 8.55 -1.98
N GLN A 123 10.48 7.64 -2.29
CA GLN A 123 11.81 7.98 -2.80
C GLN A 123 11.89 7.97 -4.32
N LEU A 124 11.14 7.06 -4.98
CA LEU A 124 11.22 6.86 -6.43
C LEU A 124 10.33 7.83 -7.23
N LEU A 125 9.48 8.59 -6.56
CA LEU A 125 8.67 9.67 -7.14
C LEU A 125 7.92 9.24 -8.41
N ASN A 126 8.14 9.95 -9.53
CA ASN A 126 7.44 9.72 -10.80
C ASN A 126 7.92 8.47 -11.56
N GLU A 127 9.08 7.92 -11.21
CA GLU A 127 9.62 6.69 -11.82
C GLU A 127 9.01 5.42 -11.22
N ALA A 128 8.38 5.54 -10.05
CA ALA A 128 7.81 4.44 -9.31
C ALA A 128 6.79 3.62 -10.13
N GLY A 129 5.96 4.29 -10.93
CA GLY A 129 4.96 3.62 -11.78
C GLY A 129 5.59 2.72 -12.85
N ILE A 130 6.66 3.17 -13.50
CA ILE A 130 7.36 2.43 -14.55
C ILE A 130 8.11 1.24 -13.94
N VAL A 131 8.86 1.48 -12.86
CA VAL A 131 9.62 0.45 -12.16
C VAL A 131 8.69 -0.58 -11.54
N GLY A 132 7.58 -0.16 -10.92
CA GLY A 132 6.62 -1.04 -10.29
C GLY A 132 5.88 -1.93 -11.30
N ALA A 133 5.52 -1.40 -12.46
CA ALA A 133 4.93 -2.19 -13.54
C ALA A 133 5.89 -3.28 -14.04
N ALA A 134 7.19 -2.97 -14.17
CA ALA A 134 8.20 -3.95 -14.53
C ALA A 134 8.38 -5.04 -13.45
N VAL A 135 8.36 -4.67 -12.17
CA VAL A 135 8.43 -5.62 -11.04
C VAL A 135 7.22 -6.54 -11.04
N ALA A 136 6.01 -5.99 -11.15
CA ALA A 136 4.77 -6.77 -11.18
C ALA A 136 4.74 -7.78 -12.35
N ALA A 137 5.24 -7.38 -13.53
CA ALA A 137 5.34 -8.27 -14.70
C ALA A 137 6.28 -9.44 -14.44
N VAL A 138 7.43 -9.21 -13.80
CA VAL A 138 8.40 -10.25 -13.46
C VAL A 138 7.82 -11.22 -12.42
N GLU A 139 7.15 -10.73 -11.39
CA GLU A 139 6.54 -11.56 -10.34
C GLU A 139 5.39 -12.41 -10.87
N ALA A 140 4.54 -11.85 -11.74
CA ALA A 140 3.48 -12.59 -12.43
C ALA A 140 4.04 -13.67 -13.38
N GLY A 141 5.15 -13.41 -14.04
CA GLY A 141 5.89 -14.39 -14.86
C GLY A 141 6.43 -15.56 -14.03
N ASN A 142 7.04 -15.26 -12.89
CA ASN A 142 7.60 -16.27 -11.98
C ASN A 142 6.52 -17.12 -11.31
N ALA A 143 5.36 -16.56 -10.97
CA ALA A 143 4.23 -17.30 -10.40
C ALA A 143 3.66 -18.33 -11.38
N LYS A 144 3.66 -18.04 -12.69
CA LYS A 144 3.21 -18.98 -13.73
C LYS A 144 4.20 -20.12 -13.99
N THR A 145 5.49 -19.90 -13.77
CA THR A 145 6.53 -20.93 -13.94
C THR A 145 6.73 -21.79 -12.69
N GLY A 146 6.26 -21.34 -11.52
CA GLY A 146 6.34 -22.03 -10.23
C GLY A 146 5.16 -22.92 -9.87
N ALA A 147 4.27 -23.28 -10.81
CA ALA A 147 3.20 -24.23 -10.57
C ALA A 147 3.79 -25.63 -10.32
N VAL A 148 4.06 -25.94 -9.05
CA VAL A 148 4.47 -27.25 -8.57
C VAL A 148 3.40 -28.27 -8.98
N LYS A 149 3.76 -29.23 -9.81
CA LYS A 149 2.94 -30.40 -10.09
C LYS A 149 2.50 -31.01 -8.76
N PRO A 150 1.20 -31.30 -8.54
CA PRO A 150 0.77 -31.96 -7.33
C PRO A 150 1.47 -33.34 -7.25
N ALA A 151 2.12 -33.60 -6.12
CA ALA A 151 2.73 -34.88 -5.84
C ALA A 151 1.70 -35.99 -6.04
N ARG A 152 1.96 -36.94 -6.93
CA ARG A 152 1.15 -38.15 -7.08
C ARG A 152 1.08 -38.84 -5.72
N ARG A 153 -0.10 -38.89 -5.12
CA ARG A 153 -0.35 -39.75 -3.96
C ARG A 153 0.02 -41.18 -4.34
N ALA A 154 0.95 -41.76 -3.60
CA ALA A 154 1.22 -43.20 -3.70
C ALA A 154 -0.03 -43.98 -3.34
N PRO A 155 -0.35 -45.10 -4.02
CA PRO A 155 -1.48 -45.93 -3.71
C PRO A 155 -1.36 -46.50 -2.29
N ALA A 156 -2.47 -46.45 -1.52
CA ALA A 156 -2.53 -46.95 -0.18
C ALA A 156 -2.30 -48.49 -0.21
N LYS A 157 -1.43 -48.99 0.67
CA LYS A 157 -1.24 -50.43 0.90
C LYS A 157 -2.51 -51.00 1.44
N PRO A 158 -2.94 -52.24 0.94
CA PRO A 158 -4.11 -52.86 1.47
C PRO A 158 -3.88 -53.34 2.92
N SER A 159 -4.88 -53.14 3.75
CA SER A 159 -4.89 -53.60 5.15
C SER A 159 -4.83 -55.12 5.25
N PRO A 160 -4.14 -55.70 6.23
CA PRO A 160 -4.11 -57.14 6.42
C PRO A 160 -5.48 -57.65 6.87
N THR A 161 -6.00 -58.66 6.18
CA THR A 161 -7.20 -59.38 6.52
C THR A 161 -6.94 -60.19 7.78
N VAL A 162 -7.66 -59.88 8.86
CA VAL A 162 -7.70 -60.73 10.06
C VAL A 162 -8.62 -61.88 9.74
N ARG A 163 -8.08 -63.11 9.65
CA ARG A 163 -8.85 -64.35 9.75
C ARG A 163 -8.98 -64.68 11.23
N GLY A 164 -10.20 -64.73 11.72
CA GLY A 164 -10.58 -65.38 12.95
C GLY A 164 -11.23 -66.70 12.64
#